data_f635171b33c90225b4343066d5ea6514
#
_entry.id   f635171b33c90225b4343066d5ea6514
#
_cell.length_a   1.000
_cell.length_b   1.000
_cell.length_c   1.000
_cell.angle_alpha   90.00
_cell.angle_beta   90.00
_cell.angle_gamma   90.00
#
_symmetry.space_group_name_H-M   'P 1'
#
loop_
_entity.id
_entity.type
_entity.pdbx_description
1 polymer ?
#
loop_
_entity_poly.entity_id
_entity_poly.type
_entity_poly.pdbx_seq_one_letter_code
_entity_poly.pdbx_strand_id
1 'polypeptide(L)'
;MESYLLDWANLLVRWLHLITGIAWIGSSFYFVWLDNHLTAPARPADRERGVHGELWSVHGGGFYHSQKFLTGPRGEPLTEDLHWFKWEAYSTWLSGMGLLAIVYWFGASTYLIDRSVMPLSVPAAIGVSAASIVVGWLVYDRLCRLLRNRDTLLAGAVFVFVVAVAWALFQVFSARAAYLHVGAMLGTLMVANVVMVIIPGQRRMVGQIR
;
A
#
# COMPACT_ATOMS: atom_id res chain seq x y z
N MET A 1 -30.80 16.43 -6.10
CA MET A 1 -29.56 17.13 -5.68
C MET A 1 -28.58 16.15 -5.01
N GLU A 2 -29.05 15.27 -4.13
CA GLU A 2 -28.21 14.28 -3.45
C GLU A 2 -27.52 13.30 -4.41
N SER A 3 -28.24 12.71 -5.37
CA SER A 3 -27.65 11.84 -6.39
C SER A 3 -26.59 12.54 -7.23
N TYR A 4 -26.81 13.79 -7.61
CA TYR A 4 -25.88 14.60 -8.37
C TYR A 4 -24.56 14.84 -7.61
N LEU A 5 -24.63 15.13 -6.31
CA LEU A 5 -23.44 15.30 -5.46
C LEU A 5 -22.68 13.99 -5.29
N LEU A 6 -23.38 12.86 -5.14
CA LEU A 6 -22.76 11.54 -5.06
C LEU A 6 -22.07 11.13 -6.36
N ASP A 7 -22.63 11.46 -7.51
CA ASP A 7 -22.03 11.19 -8.82
C ASP A 7 -20.73 11.98 -9.00
N TRP A 8 -20.74 13.27 -8.63
CA TRP A 8 -19.52 14.08 -8.65
C TRP A 8 -18.48 13.59 -7.65
N ALA A 9 -18.88 13.26 -6.43
CA ALA A 9 -17.99 12.69 -5.43
C ALA A 9 -17.35 11.39 -5.93
N ASN A 10 -18.14 10.49 -6.53
CA ASN A 10 -17.65 9.25 -7.12
C ASN A 10 -16.62 9.54 -8.23
N LEU A 11 -16.92 10.47 -9.15
CA LEU A 11 -16.02 10.82 -10.24
C LEU A 11 -14.70 11.39 -9.72
N LEU A 12 -14.75 12.39 -8.85
CA LEU A 12 -13.55 13.07 -8.33
C LEU A 12 -12.69 12.18 -7.46
N VAL A 13 -13.30 11.39 -6.56
CA VAL A 13 -12.54 10.47 -5.69
C VAL A 13 -11.97 9.31 -6.50
N ARG A 14 -12.63 8.84 -7.56
CA ARG A 14 -12.09 7.84 -8.49
C ARG A 14 -10.86 8.37 -9.22
N TRP A 15 -10.92 9.60 -9.70
CA TRP A 15 -9.77 10.26 -10.32
C TRP A 15 -8.60 10.40 -9.34
N LEU A 16 -8.88 10.90 -8.14
CA LEU A 16 -7.88 11.02 -7.09
C LEU A 16 -7.23 9.65 -6.77
N HIS A 17 -8.05 8.61 -6.60
CA HIS A 17 -7.56 7.27 -6.30
C HIS A 17 -6.66 6.70 -7.41
N LEU A 18 -7.03 6.92 -8.67
CA LEU A 18 -6.22 6.50 -9.81
C LEU A 18 -4.86 7.22 -9.82
N ILE A 19 -4.85 8.54 -9.67
CA ILE A 19 -3.63 9.35 -9.71
C ILE A 19 -2.70 8.98 -8.55
N THR A 20 -3.24 8.89 -7.33
CA THR A 20 -2.43 8.53 -6.14
C THR A 20 -1.93 7.09 -6.22
N GLY A 21 -2.73 6.16 -6.75
CA GLY A 21 -2.31 4.79 -7.00
C GLY A 21 -1.18 4.68 -8.01
N ILE A 22 -1.24 5.45 -9.10
CA ILE A 22 -0.15 5.53 -10.09
C ILE A 22 1.11 6.10 -9.43
N ALA A 23 1.00 7.16 -8.62
CA ALA A 23 2.13 7.74 -7.92
C ALA A 23 2.78 6.73 -6.96
N TRP A 24 1.98 5.99 -6.19
CA TRP A 24 2.49 4.98 -5.26
C TRP A 24 3.18 3.82 -5.96
N ILE A 25 2.53 3.22 -6.96
CA ILE A 25 3.12 2.11 -7.70
C ILE A 25 4.36 2.58 -8.49
N GLY A 26 4.30 3.78 -9.08
CA GLY A 26 5.39 4.37 -9.84
C GLY A 26 6.64 4.59 -9.00
N SER A 27 6.50 5.18 -7.81
CA SER A 27 7.64 5.36 -6.89
C SER A 27 8.20 4.02 -6.42
N SER A 28 7.35 3.03 -6.11
CA SER A 28 7.79 1.70 -5.68
C SER A 28 8.58 0.98 -6.77
N PHE A 29 8.08 0.97 -8.00
CA PHE A 29 8.79 0.38 -9.14
C PHE A 29 10.08 1.12 -9.48
N TYR A 30 10.08 2.46 -9.36
CA TYR A 30 11.29 3.25 -9.57
C TYR A 30 12.41 2.83 -8.62
N PHE A 31 12.14 2.69 -7.32
CA PHE A 31 13.16 2.28 -6.36
C PHE A 31 13.60 0.83 -6.54
N VAL A 32 12.70 -0.09 -6.89
CA VAL A 32 13.08 -1.48 -7.25
C VAL A 32 13.97 -1.49 -8.49
N TRP A 33 13.61 -0.71 -9.51
CA TRP A 33 14.43 -0.57 -10.71
C TRP A 33 15.79 0.05 -10.39
N LEU A 34 15.82 1.14 -9.63
CA LEU A 34 17.05 1.81 -9.22
C LEU A 34 17.99 0.84 -8.48
N ASP A 35 17.48 0.11 -7.48
CA ASP A 35 18.27 -0.84 -6.71
C ASP A 35 18.90 -1.94 -7.56
N ASN A 36 18.22 -2.40 -8.60
CA ASN A 36 18.72 -3.42 -9.52
C ASN A 36 19.72 -2.89 -10.56
N HIS A 37 19.88 -1.55 -10.70
CA HIS A 37 20.76 -0.93 -11.67
C HIS A 37 21.91 -0.14 -11.04
N LEU A 38 22.03 -0.15 -9.73
CA LEU A 38 23.15 0.49 -9.04
C LEU A 38 24.47 -0.20 -9.42
N THR A 39 25.46 0.61 -9.71
CA THR A 39 26.84 0.17 -9.97
C THR A 39 27.76 0.57 -8.82
N ALA A 40 28.92 -0.07 -8.71
CA ALA A 40 29.91 0.31 -7.69
C ALA A 40 30.38 1.76 -7.91
N PRO A 41 30.57 2.56 -6.84
CA PRO A 41 30.98 3.94 -6.95
C PRO A 41 32.28 4.07 -7.72
N ALA A 42 32.30 4.96 -8.73
CA ALA A 42 33.50 5.19 -9.56
C ALA A 42 34.60 5.92 -8.80
N ARG A 43 34.20 6.87 -7.92
CA ARG A 43 35.17 7.72 -7.20
C ARG A 43 35.60 7.06 -5.89
N PRO A 44 36.91 7.00 -5.58
CA PRO A 44 37.40 6.49 -4.29
C PRO A 44 36.78 7.22 -3.09
N ALA A 45 36.63 8.55 -3.17
CA ALA A 45 36.02 9.36 -2.12
C ALA A 45 34.58 8.95 -1.80
N ASP A 46 33.77 8.54 -2.80
CA ASP A 46 32.42 8.09 -2.58
C ASP A 46 32.38 6.72 -1.83
N ARG A 47 33.36 5.86 -2.11
CA ARG A 47 33.54 4.59 -1.36
C ARG A 47 33.93 4.86 0.10
N GLU A 48 34.81 5.82 0.35
CA GLU A 48 35.21 6.22 1.71
C GLU A 48 34.03 6.82 2.48
N ARG A 49 33.17 7.60 1.82
CA ARG A 49 31.91 8.10 2.38
C ARG A 49 30.88 7.00 2.68
N GLY A 50 31.09 5.78 2.19
CA GLY A 50 30.20 4.63 2.43
C GLY A 50 29.09 4.48 1.39
N VAL A 51 29.22 5.07 0.20
CA VAL A 51 28.30 4.81 -0.91
C VAL A 51 28.38 3.34 -1.29
N HIS A 52 27.24 2.66 -1.21
CA HIS A 52 27.12 1.24 -1.57
C HIS A 52 26.97 1.05 -3.07
N GLY A 53 26.23 1.93 -3.72
CA GLY A 53 26.02 1.92 -5.16
C GLY A 53 25.56 3.28 -5.67
N GLU A 54 25.80 3.54 -6.93
CA GLU A 54 25.42 4.78 -7.58
C GLU A 54 24.86 4.55 -8.98
N LEU A 55 24.03 5.49 -9.44
CA LEU A 55 23.48 5.51 -10.79
C LEU A 55 23.36 6.94 -11.28
N TRP A 56 23.81 7.18 -12.51
CA TRP A 56 23.53 8.41 -13.25
C TRP A 56 22.32 8.22 -14.15
N SER A 57 21.37 9.13 -14.07
CA SER A 57 20.16 9.13 -14.92
C SER A 57 19.94 10.49 -15.57
N VAL A 58 19.22 10.49 -16.68
CA VAL A 58 18.82 11.70 -17.43
C VAL A 58 17.30 11.77 -17.45
N HIS A 59 16.75 12.89 -16.99
CA HIS A 59 15.31 13.13 -17.08
C HIS A 59 15.03 14.64 -17.08
N GLY A 60 14.00 15.07 -17.84
CA GLY A 60 13.54 16.47 -17.84
C GLY A 60 14.63 17.49 -18.20
N GLY A 61 15.60 17.14 -19.04
CA GLY A 61 16.69 18.03 -19.46
C GLY A 61 17.83 18.17 -18.44
N GLY A 62 17.85 17.35 -17.38
CA GLY A 62 18.90 17.35 -16.35
C GLY A 62 19.52 15.98 -16.10
N PHE A 63 20.66 16.00 -15.41
CA PHE A 63 21.36 14.81 -14.95
C PHE A 63 21.11 14.63 -13.45
N TYR A 64 20.78 13.41 -13.05
CA TYR A 64 20.56 13.04 -11.66
C TYR A 64 21.58 11.99 -11.24
N HIS A 65 22.25 12.21 -10.12
CA HIS A 65 23.19 11.27 -9.55
C HIS A 65 22.62 10.70 -8.24
N SER A 66 22.11 9.49 -8.33
CA SER A 66 21.55 8.78 -7.16
C SER A 66 22.65 7.96 -6.49
N GLN A 67 22.83 8.15 -5.19
CA GLN A 67 23.76 7.39 -4.35
C GLN A 67 22.99 6.68 -3.24
N LYS A 68 23.23 5.38 -3.07
CA LYS A 68 22.62 4.57 -2.01
C LYS A 68 23.64 4.31 -0.90
N PHE A 69 23.24 4.59 0.32
CA PHE A 69 23.96 4.25 1.55
C PHE A 69 23.18 3.20 2.33
N LEU A 70 23.84 2.20 2.90
CA LEU A 70 23.17 1.19 3.72
C LEU A 70 22.97 1.66 5.17
N THR A 71 23.86 2.52 5.66
CA THR A 71 23.88 3.00 7.06
C THR A 71 23.96 4.52 7.19
N GLY A 72 23.82 5.24 6.10
CA GLY A 72 24.07 6.67 6.02
C GLY A 72 25.52 7.04 5.69
N PRO A 73 25.77 8.29 5.28
CA PRO A 73 27.09 8.75 4.89
C PRO A 73 28.04 8.78 6.09
N ARG A 74 29.29 8.40 5.87
CA ARG A 74 30.35 8.45 6.88
C ARG A 74 30.95 9.85 6.93
N GLY A 75 31.06 10.39 8.14
CA GLY A 75 31.70 11.70 8.36
C GLY A 75 30.83 12.91 8.02
N GLU A 76 29.61 12.71 7.56
CA GLU A 76 28.66 13.76 7.27
C GLU A 76 27.31 13.47 7.97
N PRO A 77 26.65 14.46 8.57
CA PRO A 77 25.30 14.27 9.10
C PRO A 77 24.30 14.07 7.94
N LEU A 78 23.25 13.31 8.20
CA LEU A 78 22.10 13.29 7.30
C LEU A 78 21.45 14.68 7.29
N THR A 79 20.94 15.09 6.13
CA THR A 79 20.14 16.33 6.03
C THR A 79 18.89 16.23 6.89
N GLU A 80 18.44 17.35 7.45
CA GLU A 80 17.18 17.43 8.19
C GLU A 80 15.96 17.24 7.25
N ASP A 81 16.11 17.67 5.99
CA ASP A 81 15.07 17.58 4.96
C ASP A 81 15.12 16.22 4.25
N LEU A 82 14.67 15.19 4.95
CA LEU A 82 14.48 13.85 4.37
C LEU A 82 13.08 13.72 3.77
N HIS A 83 13.01 13.40 2.48
CA HIS A 83 11.73 13.08 1.85
C HIS A 83 11.28 11.66 2.23
N TRP A 84 10.05 11.53 2.72
CA TRP A 84 9.44 10.27 3.12
C TRP A 84 8.36 9.87 2.12
N PHE A 85 8.58 8.83 1.35
CA PHE A 85 7.62 8.26 0.39
C PHE A 85 6.49 7.52 1.14
N LYS A 86 5.61 8.27 1.77
CA LYS A 86 4.48 7.74 2.57
C LYS A 86 3.13 8.28 2.12
N TRP A 87 3.10 9.51 1.62
CA TRP A 87 1.85 10.18 1.26
C TRP A 87 1.20 9.55 0.03
N GLU A 88 1.98 8.98 -0.87
CA GLU A 88 1.53 8.23 -2.02
C GLU A 88 0.67 7.03 -1.57
N ALA A 89 1.16 6.27 -0.59
CA ALA A 89 0.44 5.15 -0.01
C ALA A 89 -0.79 5.61 0.80
N TYR A 90 -0.65 6.64 1.62
CA TYR A 90 -1.73 7.14 2.48
C TYR A 90 -2.87 7.73 1.66
N SER A 91 -2.59 8.58 0.68
CA SER A 91 -3.63 9.18 -0.18
C SER A 91 -4.32 8.14 -1.05
N THR A 92 -3.59 7.12 -1.51
CA THR A 92 -4.19 5.98 -2.22
C THR A 92 -5.18 5.24 -1.34
N TRP A 93 -4.80 4.92 -0.11
CA TRP A 93 -5.70 4.21 0.79
C TRP A 93 -6.91 5.05 1.21
N LEU A 94 -6.70 6.33 1.57
CA LEU A 94 -7.78 7.23 1.96
C LEU A 94 -8.80 7.41 0.83
N SER A 95 -8.34 7.63 -0.39
CA SER A 95 -9.22 7.75 -1.56
C SER A 95 -9.90 6.42 -1.90
N GLY A 96 -9.22 5.29 -1.74
CA GLY A 96 -9.79 3.95 -1.91
C GLY A 96 -10.89 3.64 -0.90
N MET A 97 -10.68 3.98 0.38
CA MET A 97 -11.71 3.87 1.42
C MET A 97 -12.88 4.82 1.16
N GLY A 98 -12.59 6.03 0.67
CA GLY A 98 -13.63 6.96 0.21
C GLY A 98 -14.50 6.36 -0.90
N LEU A 99 -13.90 5.73 -1.91
CA LEU A 99 -14.63 5.02 -2.97
C LEU A 99 -15.43 3.83 -2.44
N LEU A 100 -14.86 3.05 -1.53
CA LEU A 100 -15.58 1.95 -0.89
C LEU A 100 -16.84 2.46 -0.19
N ALA A 101 -16.73 3.56 0.55
CA ALA A 101 -17.87 4.18 1.21
C ALA A 101 -18.91 4.70 0.21
N ILE A 102 -18.48 5.54 -0.74
CA ILE A 102 -19.38 6.18 -1.73
C ILE A 102 -20.12 5.14 -2.56
N VAL A 103 -19.41 4.14 -3.08
CA VAL A 103 -20.02 3.19 -4.02
C VAL A 103 -20.69 2.02 -3.30
N TYR A 104 -20.03 1.43 -2.30
CA TYR A 104 -20.50 0.16 -1.71
C TYR A 104 -21.23 0.32 -0.41
N TRP A 105 -20.95 1.33 0.41
CA TRP A 105 -21.70 1.51 1.66
C TRP A 105 -22.93 2.38 1.47
N PHE A 106 -22.83 3.53 0.79
CA PHE A 106 -24.01 4.32 0.44
C PHE A 106 -24.89 3.63 -0.61
N GLY A 107 -24.30 2.92 -1.56
CA GLY A 107 -25.01 2.12 -2.56
C GLY A 107 -25.16 0.63 -2.19
N ALA A 108 -25.19 0.25 -0.90
CA ALA A 108 -25.08 -1.14 -0.47
C ALA A 108 -26.17 -2.05 -1.04
N SER A 109 -27.41 -1.56 -1.13
CA SER A 109 -28.53 -2.34 -1.69
C SER A 109 -28.36 -2.69 -3.17
N THR A 110 -27.58 -1.88 -3.91
CA THR A 110 -27.40 -2.02 -5.36
C THR A 110 -26.09 -2.70 -5.71
N TYR A 111 -25.01 -2.39 -4.99
CA TYR A 111 -23.65 -2.78 -5.40
C TYR A 111 -22.99 -3.80 -4.47
N LEU A 112 -23.39 -3.86 -3.20
CA LEU A 112 -22.78 -4.75 -2.21
C LEU A 112 -23.58 -6.04 -2.04
N ILE A 113 -24.91 -5.92 -1.85
CA ILE A 113 -25.81 -7.02 -1.53
C ILE A 113 -26.31 -7.67 -2.82
N ASP A 114 -26.17 -9.00 -2.87
CA ASP A 114 -26.90 -9.84 -3.82
C ASP A 114 -27.78 -10.81 -3.04
N ARG A 115 -29.10 -10.63 -3.15
CA ARG A 115 -30.07 -11.45 -2.42
C ARG A 115 -30.11 -12.90 -2.89
N SER A 116 -29.60 -13.19 -4.07
CA SER A 116 -29.50 -14.56 -4.58
C SER A 116 -28.31 -15.32 -3.95
N VAL A 117 -27.30 -14.57 -3.48
CA VAL A 117 -26.14 -15.12 -2.76
C VAL A 117 -26.44 -15.18 -1.26
N MET A 118 -26.69 -14.02 -0.67
CA MET A 118 -27.03 -13.92 0.76
C MET A 118 -27.94 -12.72 1.04
N PRO A 119 -29.14 -12.92 1.59
CA PRO A 119 -30.10 -11.84 1.87
C PRO A 119 -29.71 -11.07 3.14
N LEU A 120 -28.66 -10.23 3.05
CA LEU A 120 -28.22 -9.39 4.16
C LEU A 120 -29.03 -8.11 4.27
N SER A 121 -29.17 -7.59 5.51
CA SER A 121 -29.55 -6.20 5.72
C SER A 121 -28.39 -5.26 5.39
N VAL A 122 -28.71 -4.01 5.02
CA VAL A 122 -27.66 -3.00 4.70
C VAL A 122 -26.65 -2.83 5.83
N PRO A 123 -27.03 -2.65 7.11
CA PRO A 123 -26.06 -2.54 8.20
C PRO A 123 -25.19 -3.79 8.37
N ALA A 124 -25.78 -4.98 8.21
CA ALA A 124 -25.03 -6.23 8.30
C ALA A 124 -23.99 -6.35 7.17
N ALA A 125 -24.37 -6.02 5.93
CA ALA A 125 -23.47 -6.04 4.79
C ALA A 125 -22.29 -5.06 4.96
N ILE A 126 -22.56 -3.83 5.42
CA ILE A 126 -21.52 -2.84 5.72
C ILE A 126 -20.62 -3.34 6.86
N GLY A 127 -21.21 -3.93 7.90
CA GLY A 127 -20.45 -4.52 9.02
C GLY A 127 -19.51 -5.64 8.56
N VAL A 128 -19.96 -6.56 7.72
CA VAL A 128 -19.13 -7.63 7.14
C VAL A 128 -18.04 -7.04 6.23
N SER A 129 -18.38 -6.04 5.40
CA SER A 129 -17.43 -5.32 4.57
C SER A 129 -16.29 -4.72 5.39
N ALA A 130 -16.59 -3.94 6.41
CA ALA A 130 -15.59 -3.34 7.28
C ALA A 130 -14.80 -4.40 8.06
N ALA A 131 -15.47 -5.41 8.59
CA ALA A 131 -14.86 -6.51 9.34
C ALA A 131 -13.87 -7.30 8.48
N SER A 132 -14.16 -7.56 7.20
CA SER A 132 -13.28 -8.30 6.30
C SER A 132 -11.91 -7.60 6.13
N ILE A 133 -11.90 -6.28 6.07
CA ILE A 133 -10.69 -5.47 5.94
C ILE A 133 -9.90 -5.49 7.25
N VAL A 134 -10.57 -5.25 8.38
CA VAL A 134 -9.92 -5.22 9.71
C VAL A 134 -9.37 -6.59 10.10
N VAL A 135 -10.20 -7.63 9.97
CA VAL A 135 -9.78 -9.01 10.27
C VAL A 135 -8.67 -9.45 9.32
N GLY A 136 -8.77 -9.06 8.02
CA GLY A 136 -7.72 -9.29 7.04
C GLY A 136 -6.36 -8.80 7.53
N TRP A 137 -6.30 -7.55 7.99
CA TRP A 137 -5.07 -6.98 8.56
C TRP A 137 -4.61 -7.73 9.82
N LEU A 138 -5.50 -8.00 10.77
CA LEU A 138 -5.14 -8.68 12.02
C LEU A 138 -4.58 -10.08 11.78
N VAL A 139 -5.18 -10.85 10.88
CA VAL A 139 -4.70 -12.19 10.53
C VAL A 139 -3.33 -12.11 9.85
N TYR A 140 -3.17 -11.20 8.88
CA TYR A 140 -1.89 -11.00 8.20
C TYR A 140 -0.77 -10.61 9.18
N ASP A 141 -0.99 -9.63 10.06
CA ASP A 141 -0.01 -9.21 11.06
C ASP A 141 0.39 -10.37 11.99
N ARG A 142 -0.59 -11.20 12.38
CA ARG A 142 -0.31 -12.41 13.17
C ARG A 142 0.52 -13.44 12.42
N LEU A 143 0.20 -13.69 11.14
CA LEU A 143 0.98 -14.60 10.31
C LEU A 143 2.44 -14.11 10.17
N CYS A 144 2.66 -12.81 9.92
CA CYS A 144 3.99 -12.22 9.85
C CYS A 144 4.80 -12.42 11.15
N ARG A 145 4.15 -12.26 12.31
CA ARG A 145 4.81 -12.46 13.61
C ARG A 145 5.12 -13.92 13.92
N LEU A 146 4.17 -14.82 13.60
CA LEU A 146 4.31 -16.26 13.88
C LEU A 146 5.33 -16.94 12.96
N LEU A 147 5.39 -16.51 11.70
CA LEU A 147 6.24 -17.10 10.66
C LEU A 147 7.49 -16.26 10.38
N ARG A 148 7.89 -15.44 11.33
CA ARG A 148 9.10 -14.61 11.23
C ARG A 148 10.31 -15.46 10.85
N ASN A 149 11.07 -15.01 9.85
CA ASN A 149 12.24 -15.71 9.28
C ASN A 149 11.92 -17.00 8.50
N ARG A 150 10.66 -17.22 8.10
CA ARG A 150 10.24 -18.36 7.27
C ARG A 150 9.49 -17.85 6.03
N ASP A 151 10.17 -17.10 5.18
CA ASP A 151 9.56 -16.31 4.11
C ASP A 151 8.73 -17.15 3.13
N THR A 152 9.21 -18.32 2.71
CA THR A 152 8.48 -19.24 1.81
C THR A 152 7.19 -19.76 2.47
N LEU A 153 7.25 -20.11 3.75
CA LEU A 153 6.08 -20.58 4.48
C LEU A 153 5.07 -19.45 4.71
N LEU A 154 5.57 -18.24 5.02
CA LEU A 154 4.74 -17.04 5.14
C LEU A 154 4.03 -16.74 3.81
N ALA A 155 4.75 -16.75 2.70
CA ALA A 155 4.16 -16.51 1.38
C ALA A 155 3.05 -17.52 1.06
N GLY A 156 3.28 -18.82 1.32
CA GLY A 156 2.28 -19.87 1.16
C GLY A 156 1.06 -19.67 2.05
N ALA A 157 1.28 -19.34 3.34
CA ALA A 157 0.19 -19.12 4.29
C ALA A 157 -0.64 -17.89 3.93
N VAL A 158 -0.01 -16.78 3.50
CA VAL A 158 -0.71 -15.58 3.03
C VAL A 158 -1.49 -15.86 1.76
N PHE A 159 -0.93 -16.61 0.81
CA PHE A 159 -1.66 -17.00 -0.40
C PHE A 159 -2.92 -17.81 -0.07
N VAL A 160 -2.80 -18.84 0.77
CA VAL A 160 -3.96 -19.65 1.21
C VAL A 160 -4.99 -18.79 1.93
N PHE A 161 -4.54 -17.88 2.81
CA PHE A 161 -5.41 -16.94 3.50
C PHE A 161 -6.19 -16.05 2.53
N VAL A 162 -5.53 -15.44 1.55
CA VAL A 162 -6.17 -14.59 0.53
C VAL A 162 -7.21 -15.37 -0.27
N VAL A 163 -6.88 -16.61 -0.69
CA VAL A 163 -7.82 -17.48 -1.41
C VAL A 163 -9.03 -17.81 -0.54
N ALA A 164 -8.82 -18.15 0.74
CA ALA A 164 -9.91 -18.45 1.68
C ALA A 164 -10.83 -17.24 1.89
N VAL A 165 -10.26 -16.03 2.07
CA VAL A 165 -11.04 -14.81 2.20
C VAL A 165 -11.80 -14.51 0.91
N ALA A 166 -11.16 -14.65 -0.25
CA ALA A 166 -11.83 -14.48 -1.54
C ALA A 166 -13.02 -15.41 -1.66
N TRP A 167 -12.83 -16.70 -1.39
CA TRP A 167 -13.92 -17.68 -1.41
C TRP A 167 -15.05 -17.30 -0.46
N ALA A 168 -14.74 -16.91 0.79
CA ALA A 168 -15.74 -16.51 1.78
C ALA A 168 -16.53 -15.28 1.33
N LEU A 169 -15.86 -14.26 0.78
CA LEU A 169 -16.52 -13.04 0.30
C LEU A 169 -17.46 -13.31 -0.88
N PHE A 170 -17.11 -14.25 -1.77
CA PHE A 170 -18.00 -14.69 -2.85
C PHE A 170 -19.25 -15.45 -2.37
N GLN A 171 -19.26 -15.99 -1.15
CA GLN A 171 -20.44 -16.57 -0.53
C GLN A 171 -21.35 -15.53 0.14
N VAL A 172 -20.91 -14.28 0.26
CA VAL A 172 -21.61 -13.25 1.05
C VAL A 172 -22.09 -12.09 0.18
N PHE A 173 -21.25 -11.65 -0.77
CA PHE A 173 -21.47 -10.45 -1.57
C PHE A 173 -21.74 -10.76 -3.04
N SER A 174 -22.22 -9.76 -3.77
CA SER A 174 -22.22 -9.81 -5.24
C SER A 174 -20.79 -10.05 -5.75
N ALA A 175 -20.65 -10.75 -6.87
CA ALA A 175 -19.33 -11.12 -7.42
C ALA A 175 -18.40 -9.92 -7.60
N ARG A 176 -18.92 -8.79 -8.07
CA ARG A 176 -18.15 -7.54 -8.21
C ARG A 176 -17.70 -7.00 -6.87
N ALA A 177 -18.57 -6.99 -5.86
CA ALA A 177 -18.22 -6.51 -4.54
C ALA A 177 -17.20 -7.43 -3.86
N ALA A 178 -17.37 -8.75 -3.94
CA ALA A 178 -16.41 -9.71 -3.40
C ALA A 178 -15.00 -9.49 -3.98
N TYR A 179 -14.89 -9.38 -5.30
CA TYR A 179 -13.62 -9.13 -5.98
C TYR A 179 -12.96 -7.82 -5.51
N LEU A 180 -13.73 -6.73 -5.44
CA LEU A 180 -13.22 -5.42 -4.99
C LEU A 180 -12.80 -5.43 -3.52
N HIS A 181 -13.49 -6.16 -2.66
CA HIS A 181 -13.12 -6.28 -1.25
C HIS A 181 -11.80 -7.04 -1.04
N VAL A 182 -11.51 -8.04 -1.85
CA VAL A 182 -10.18 -8.69 -1.86
C VAL A 182 -9.10 -7.66 -2.17
N GLY A 183 -9.30 -6.83 -3.21
CA GLY A 183 -8.40 -5.74 -3.55
C GLY A 183 -8.26 -4.68 -2.45
N ALA A 184 -9.38 -4.27 -1.84
CA ALA A 184 -9.40 -3.32 -0.73
C ALA A 184 -8.67 -3.85 0.51
N MET A 185 -8.85 -5.15 0.82
CA MET A 185 -8.10 -5.84 1.87
C MET A 185 -6.60 -5.83 1.56
N LEU A 186 -6.18 -6.27 0.38
CA LEU A 186 -4.76 -6.30 -0.01
C LEU A 186 -4.14 -4.90 0.04
N GLY A 187 -4.81 -3.88 -0.50
CA GLY A 187 -4.36 -2.49 -0.41
C GLY A 187 -4.22 -2.01 1.03
N THR A 188 -5.15 -2.42 1.92
CA THR A 188 -5.07 -2.11 3.36
C THR A 188 -3.91 -2.83 4.02
N LEU A 189 -3.64 -4.10 3.71
CA LEU A 189 -2.46 -4.82 4.21
C LEU A 189 -1.17 -4.08 3.85
N MET A 190 -1.05 -3.63 2.61
CA MET A 190 0.13 -2.90 2.12
C MET A 190 0.30 -1.57 2.85
N VAL A 191 -0.75 -0.74 2.93
CA VAL A 191 -0.67 0.58 3.59
C VAL A 191 -0.48 0.46 5.10
N ALA A 192 -1.13 -0.50 5.75
CA ALA A 192 -0.93 -0.75 7.17
C ALA A 192 0.53 -1.15 7.47
N ASN A 193 1.19 -1.93 6.59
CA ASN A 193 2.63 -2.17 6.70
C ASN A 193 3.44 -0.87 6.58
N VAL A 194 3.09 0.01 5.63
CA VAL A 194 3.78 1.31 5.51
C VAL A 194 3.66 2.10 6.81
N VAL A 195 2.43 2.24 7.35
CA VAL A 195 2.16 3.03 8.56
C VAL A 195 2.78 2.44 9.82
N MET A 196 2.60 1.13 10.03
CA MET A 196 2.87 0.48 11.33
C MET A 196 4.23 -0.21 11.40
N VAL A 197 4.85 -0.52 10.25
CA VAL A 197 6.10 -1.28 10.21
C VAL A 197 7.21 -0.49 9.52
N ILE A 198 6.99 -0.06 8.26
CA ILE A 198 8.03 0.51 7.42
C ILE A 198 8.44 1.90 7.96
N ILE A 199 7.51 2.83 8.11
CA ILE A 199 7.82 4.19 8.56
C ILE A 199 8.42 4.21 9.98
N PRO A 200 7.88 3.48 10.99
CA PRO A 200 8.54 3.38 12.28
C PRO A 200 9.94 2.75 12.21
N GLY A 201 10.15 1.74 11.37
CA GLY A 201 11.47 1.15 11.12
C GLY A 201 12.46 2.16 10.55
N GLN A 202 12.07 2.89 9.53
CA GLN A 202 12.89 3.94 8.91
C GLN A 202 13.21 5.07 9.87
N ARG A 203 12.25 5.49 10.72
CA ARG A 203 12.51 6.51 11.76
C ARG A 203 13.56 6.06 12.79
N ARG A 204 13.58 4.77 13.13
CA ARG A 204 14.64 4.20 13.98
C ARG A 204 16.01 4.25 13.29
N MET A 205 16.06 3.96 11.99
CA MET A 205 17.32 4.03 11.22
C MET A 205 17.93 5.44 11.23
N VAL A 206 17.11 6.49 11.18
CA VAL A 206 17.58 7.88 11.25
C VAL A 206 17.70 8.43 12.67
N GLY A 207 17.50 7.59 13.70
CA GLY A 207 17.64 8.02 15.11
C GLY A 207 16.52 8.88 15.64
N GLN A 208 15.40 9.03 14.93
CA GLN A 208 14.24 9.84 15.37
C GLN A 208 13.39 9.14 16.44
N ILE A 209 13.50 7.83 16.58
CA ILE A 209 12.80 7.02 17.59
C ILE A 209 13.81 6.03 18.17
N ARG A 210 13.93 6.00 19.51
CA ARG A 210 14.74 5.01 20.26
C ARG A 210 13.95 3.74 20.52
#